data_3f65e478a150931718d420c91ee089d8
#
_entry.id   3f65e478a150931718d420c91ee089d8
#
_cell.length_a   1.000
_cell.length_b   1.000
_cell.length_c   1.000
_cell.angle_alpha   90.00
_cell.angle_beta   90.00
_cell.angle_gamma   90.00
#
_symmetry.space_group_name_H-M   'P 1'
#
loop_
_entity.id
_entity.type
_entity.pdbx_description
1 polymer ?
#
loop_
_entity_poly.entity_id
_entity_poly.type
_entity_poly.pdbx_seq_one_letter_code
_entity_poly.pdbx_strand_id
1 'polypeptide(L)'
;MADNSVTLVGNLTRDPELRFTNGGRAVASFGMAVSRRYQVNNEWQEQTSFFNIVAWGQLGENAAQSLSKGSRAIVSGRLEQRQYESREGEQRNVVEIVADEVGPSLRWATAQVERTARTSNDGGGGCGSGFGGGGSGGFDRGGSAPSGGNRGGGAPSGGAAPESPYGDEEPF
;
A
#
# COMPACT_ATOMS: atom_id res chain seq x y z
N MET A 1 -18.75 -4.13 20.74
CA MET A 1 -17.87 -5.29 20.58
C MET A 1 -16.45 -4.83 20.81
N ALA A 2 -15.62 -5.60 21.52
CA ALA A 2 -14.22 -5.24 21.68
C ALA A 2 -13.49 -5.59 20.37
N ASP A 3 -12.77 -4.62 19.82
CA ASP A 3 -11.95 -4.78 18.63
C ASP A 3 -10.56 -5.22 19.06
N ASN A 4 -10.03 -6.29 18.47
CA ASN A 4 -8.70 -6.79 18.77
C ASN A 4 -7.72 -6.35 17.68
N SER A 5 -7.66 -5.07 17.38
CA SER A 5 -6.75 -4.52 16.39
C SER A 5 -5.31 -4.44 16.91
N VAL A 6 -4.35 -4.77 16.04
CA VAL A 6 -2.93 -4.67 16.31
C VAL A 6 -2.24 -4.00 15.14
N THR A 7 -1.27 -3.13 15.45
CA THR A 7 -0.40 -2.54 14.42
C THR A 7 1.05 -2.86 14.75
N LEU A 8 1.76 -3.45 13.79
CA LEU A 8 3.15 -3.83 13.92
C LEU A 8 4.01 -3.07 12.89
N VAL A 9 5.22 -2.74 13.32
CA VAL A 9 6.27 -2.21 12.45
C VAL A 9 7.51 -3.07 12.60
N GLY A 10 7.93 -3.71 11.53
CA GLY A 10 9.05 -4.64 11.58
C GLY A 10 9.62 -4.94 10.21
N ASN A 11 10.54 -5.89 10.15
CA ASN A 11 11.18 -6.30 8.91
C ASN A 11 10.69 -7.70 8.52
N LEU A 12 10.46 -7.92 7.24
CA LEU A 12 10.09 -9.23 6.73
C LEU A 12 11.25 -10.21 6.90
N THR A 13 10.96 -11.39 7.43
CA THR A 13 11.95 -12.46 7.63
C THR A 13 12.09 -13.38 6.43
N ARG A 14 11.08 -13.40 5.57
CA ARG A 14 11.00 -14.15 4.32
C ARG A 14 10.16 -13.39 3.30
N ASP A 15 10.32 -13.75 2.02
CA ASP A 15 9.46 -13.21 0.97
C ASP A 15 8.00 -13.63 1.21
N PRO A 16 7.02 -12.78 0.89
CA PRO A 16 5.61 -13.15 0.96
C PRO A 16 5.30 -14.29 0.00
N GLU A 17 4.79 -15.39 0.54
CA GLU A 17 4.40 -16.56 -0.22
C GLU A 17 2.92 -16.45 -0.62
N LEU A 18 2.67 -16.25 -1.90
CA LEU A 18 1.34 -16.16 -2.47
C LEU A 18 0.83 -17.56 -2.81
N ARG A 19 -0.36 -17.88 -2.33
CA ARG A 19 -1.08 -19.13 -2.63
C ARG A 19 -2.52 -18.80 -2.98
N PHE A 20 -3.17 -19.74 -3.68
CA PHE A 20 -4.60 -19.66 -3.97
C PHE A 20 -5.33 -20.79 -3.25
N THR A 21 -6.41 -20.45 -2.58
CA THR A 21 -7.30 -21.45 -1.97
C THR A 21 -8.05 -22.22 -3.04
N ASN A 22 -8.66 -23.35 -2.68
CA ASN A 22 -9.49 -24.14 -3.59
C ASN A 22 -10.65 -23.33 -4.21
N GLY A 23 -11.08 -22.27 -3.54
CA GLY A 23 -12.08 -21.31 -4.06
C GLY A 23 -11.49 -20.18 -4.92
N GLY A 24 -10.20 -20.25 -5.29
CA GLY A 24 -9.54 -19.22 -6.12
C GLY A 24 -9.20 -17.93 -5.40
N ARG A 25 -9.38 -17.85 -4.08
CA ARG A 25 -9.04 -16.65 -3.32
C ARG A 25 -7.54 -16.61 -3.02
N ALA A 26 -6.91 -15.51 -3.35
CA ALA A 26 -5.49 -15.28 -3.07
C ALA A 26 -5.25 -15.12 -1.55
N VAL A 27 -4.16 -15.66 -1.07
CA VAL A 27 -3.65 -15.49 0.29
C VAL A 27 -2.13 -15.40 0.25
N ALA A 28 -1.56 -14.36 0.85
CA ALA A 28 -0.13 -14.23 1.04
C ALA A 28 0.23 -14.45 2.50
N SER A 29 1.28 -15.22 2.76
CA SER A 29 1.80 -15.45 4.10
C SER A 29 3.27 -15.07 4.19
N PHE A 30 3.63 -14.33 5.22
CA PHE A 30 5.01 -13.93 5.48
C PHE A 30 5.28 -13.78 6.97
N GLY A 31 6.55 -13.86 7.34
CA GLY A 31 7.00 -13.63 8.71
C GLY A 31 7.48 -12.20 8.89
N MET A 32 7.26 -11.63 10.06
CA MET A 32 7.74 -10.30 10.44
C MET A 32 8.51 -10.37 11.76
N ALA A 33 9.71 -9.78 11.78
CA ALA A 33 10.51 -9.58 12.98
C ALA A 33 10.31 -8.15 13.51
N VAL A 34 9.87 -8.05 14.74
CA VAL A 34 9.67 -6.77 15.45
C VAL A 34 10.68 -6.69 16.58
N SER A 35 11.64 -5.78 16.45
CA SER A 35 12.67 -5.56 17.48
C SER A 35 12.31 -4.38 18.37
N ARG A 36 12.45 -4.61 19.66
CA ARG A 36 12.28 -3.61 20.70
C ARG A 36 13.57 -3.47 21.50
N ARG A 37 14.04 -2.24 21.63
CA ARG A 37 15.15 -1.90 22.54
C ARG A 37 14.59 -1.37 23.86
N TYR A 38 15.12 -1.88 24.95
CA TYR A 38 14.77 -1.43 26.30
C TYR A 38 16.01 -1.47 27.19
N GLN A 39 15.98 -0.67 28.27
CA GLN A 39 17.09 -0.57 29.19
C GLN A 39 16.80 -1.31 30.48
N VAL A 40 17.70 -2.21 30.88
CA VAL A 40 17.67 -2.92 32.16
C VAL A 40 19.02 -2.68 32.84
N ASN A 41 19.01 -2.23 34.09
CA ASN A 41 20.22 -1.99 34.89
C ASN A 41 21.27 -1.13 34.18
N ASN A 42 20.85 -0.09 33.44
CA ASN A 42 21.69 0.78 32.65
C ASN A 42 22.35 0.13 31.40
N GLU A 43 21.96 -1.09 31.06
CA GLU A 43 22.39 -1.80 29.86
C GLU A 43 21.26 -1.86 28.83
N TRP A 44 21.59 -1.60 27.55
CA TRP A 44 20.64 -1.71 26.46
C TRP A 44 20.50 -3.16 26.06
N GLN A 45 19.26 -3.65 26.09
CA GLN A 45 18.88 -4.98 25.61
C GLN A 45 17.96 -4.85 24.39
N GLU A 46 18.11 -5.80 23.47
CA GLU A 46 17.25 -5.91 22.29
C GLU A 46 16.49 -7.24 22.36
N GLN A 47 15.18 -7.13 22.20
CA GLN A 47 14.29 -8.30 22.12
C GLN A 47 13.62 -8.28 20.75
N THR A 48 13.72 -9.38 20.02
CA THR A 48 13.04 -9.59 18.74
C THR A 48 11.92 -10.59 18.91
N SER A 49 10.73 -10.19 18.48
CA SER A 49 9.55 -11.06 18.43
C SER A 49 9.20 -11.35 16.98
N PHE A 50 8.78 -12.59 16.71
CA PHE A 50 8.42 -13.04 15.37
C PHE A 50 6.92 -13.26 15.29
N PHE A 51 6.31 -12.73 14.22
CA PHE A 51 4.88 -12.83 13.96
C PHE A 51 4.65 -13.42 12.58
N ASN A 52 3.61 -14.25 12.44
CA ASN A 52 3.12 -14.72 11.16
C ASN A 52 1.99 -13.79 10.71
N ILE A 53 2.10 -13.29 9.50
CA ILE A 53 1.15 -12.38 8.88
C ILE A 53 0.46 -13.10 7.74
N VAL A 54 -0.85 -12.94 7.63
CA VAL A 54 -1.69 -13.49 6.57
C VAL A 54 -2.48 -12.35 5.95
N ALA A 55 -2.28 -12.10 4.66
CA ALA A 55 -2.99 -11.08 3.89
C ALA A 55 -3.88 -11.76 2.82
N TRP A 56 -5.15 -11.39 2.76
CA TRP A 56 -6.14 -12.01 1.88
C TRP A 56 -6.45 -11.18 0.65
N GLY A 57 -6.78 -11.85 -0.45
CA GLY A 57 -7.27 -11.23 -1.68
C GLY A 57 -6.24 -10.30 -2.32
N GLN A 58 -6.71 -9.20 -2.86
CA GLN A 58 -5.87 -8.20 -3.55
C GLN A 58 -4.75 -7.64 -2.67
N LEU A 59 -4.99 -7.48 -1.37
CA LEU A 59 -3.96 -7.05 -0.43
C LEU A 59 -2.79 -8.04 -0.38
N GLY A 60 -3.09 -9.34 -0.40
CA GLY A 60 -2.07 -10.39 -0.44
C GLY A 60 -1.26 -10.38 -1.74
N GLU A 61 -1.92 -10.22 -2.88
CA GLU A 61 -1.26 -10.12 -4.19
C GLU A 61 -0.35 -8.89 -4.25
N ASN A 62 -0.85 -7.73 -3.84
CA ASN A 62 -0.09 -6.49 -3.81
C ASN A 62 1.11 -6.57 -2.84
N ALA A 63 0.92 -7.17 -1.67
CA ALA A 63 2.01 -7.36 -0.70
C ALA A 63 3.11 -8.27 -1.27
N ALA A 64 2.73 -9.35 -1.98
CA ALA A 64 3.68 -10.27 -2.59
C ALA A 64 4.46 -9.63 -3.75
N GLN A 65 3.86 -8.69 -4.48
CA GLN A 65 4.52 -7.95 -5.55
C GLN A 65 5.43 -6.82 -5.05
N SER A 66 5.06 -6.20 -3.93
CA SER A 66 5.70 -4.96 -3.46
C SER A 66 6.74 -5.17 -2.37
N LEU A 67 6.67 -6.26 -1.62
CA LEU A 67 7.53 -6.50 -0.46
C LEU A 67 8.40 -7.73 -0.69
N SER A 68 9.62 -7.68 -0.14
CA SER A 68 10.58 -8.78 -0.15
C SER A 68 11.20 -8.97 1.24
N LYS A 69 11.91 -10.09 1.42
CA LYS A 69 12.68 -10.35 2.63
C LYS A 69 13.58 -9.17 2.99
N GLY A 70 13.54 -8.75 4.24
CA GLY A 70 14.29 -7.60 4.75
C GLY A 70 13.58 -6.26 4.61
N SER A 71 12.54 -6.17 3.78
CA SER A 71 11.73 -4.94 3.67
C SER A 71 11.12 -4.58 5.02
N ARG A 72 11.21 -3.29 5.38
CA ARG A 72 10.53 -2.77 6.55
C ARG A 72 9.10 -2.41 6.19
N ALA A 73 8.15 -2.98 6.91
CA ALA A 73 6.73 -2.77 6.65
C ALA A 73 5.96 -2.40 7.91
N ILE A 74 4.83 -1.75 7.69
CA ILE A 74 3.78 -1.48 8.68
C ILE A 74 2.62 -2.39 8.32
N VAL A 75 2.15 -3.15 9.29
CA VAL A 75 1.01 -4.06 9.15
C VAL A 75 -0.01 -3.70 10.21
N SER A 76 -1.23 -3.43 9.81
CA SER A 76 -2.39 -3.28 10.69
C SER A 76 -3.37 -4.40 10.42
N GLY A 77 -3.93 -4.98 11.45
CA GLY A 77 -4.83 -6.12 11.33
C GLY A 77 -5.32 -6.60 12.68
N ARG A 78 -5.82 -7.82 12.73
CA ARG A 78 -6.34 -8.46 13.93
C ARG A 78 -5.60 -9.75 14.25
N LEU A 79 -5.48 -10.07 15.53
CA LEU A 79 -4.95 -11.34 16.00
C LEU A 79 -6.00 -12.44 15.84
N GLU A 80 -5.63 -13.52 15.18
CA GLU A 80 -6.45 -14.73 15.11
C GLU A 80 -5.65 -15.93 15.64
N GLN A 81 -6.29 -16.72 16.49
CA GLN A 81 -5.74 -17.98 16.95
C GLN A 81 -6.34 -19.10 16.13
N ARG A 82 -5.48 -19.88 15.48
CA ARG A 82 -5.88 -21.10 14.77
C ARG A 82 -5.38 -22.32 15.53
N GLN A 83 -6.28 -23.29 15.68
CA GLN A 83 -5.93 -24.64 16.11
C GLN A 83 -5.83 -25.52 14.89
N TYR A 84 -4.74 -26.25 14.78
CA TYR A 84 -4.60 -27.27 13.77
C TYR A 84 -4.00 -28.54 14.37
N GLU A 85 -4.39 -29.67 13.83
CA GLU A 85 -3.86 -30.96 14.19
C GLU A 85 -2.61 -31.22 13.35
N SER A 86 -1.47 -31.44 14.01
CA SER A 86 -0.22 -31.84 13.37
C SER A 86 -0.41 -33.25 12.76
N ARG A 87 0.43 -33.61 11.77
CA ARG A 87 0.47 -34.96 11.21
C ARG A 87 0.71 -36.06 12.24
N GLU A 88 1.21 -35.70 13.40
CA GLU A 88 1.49 -36.57 14.55
C GLU A 88 0.31 -36.64 15.55
N GLY A 89 -0.85 -36.02 15.22
CA GLY A 89 -2.04 -36.01 16.08
C GLY A 89 -2.00 -35.02 17.23
N GLU A 90 -0.98 -34.15 17.29
CA GLU A 90 -0.90 -33.10 18.30
C GLU A 90 -1.71 -31.88 17.89
N GLN A 91 -2.54 -31.36 18.80
CA GLN A 91 -3.20 -30.06 18.62
C GLN A 91 -2.21 -28.94 18.90
N ARG A 92 -1.94 -28.14 17.88
CA ARG A 92 -1.08 -26.95 17.98
C ARG A 92 -1.90 -25.68 17.80
N ASN A 93 -1.65 -24.74 18.68
CA ASN A 93 -2.21 -23.40 18.59
C ASN A 93 -1.20 -22.48 17.93
N VAL A 94 -1.62 -21.80 16.86
CA VAL A 94 -0.82 -20.76 16.20
C VAL A 94 -1.58 -19.46 16.28
N VAL A 95 -0.88 -18.41 16.69
CA VAL A 95 -1.39 -17.04 16.66
C VAL A 95 -0.85 -16.38 15.39
N GLU A 96 -1.75 -15.93 14.55
CA GLU A 96 -1.47 -15.24 13.30
C GLU A 96 -2.11 -13.85 13.32
N ILE A 97 -1.56 -12.94 12.53
CA ILE A 97 -2.15 -11.63 12.30
C ILE A 97 -2.78 -11.63 10.92
N VAL A 98 -4.08 -11.50 10.88
CA VAL A 98 -4.81 -11.29 9.64
C VAL A 98 -4.75 -9.80 9.33
N ALA A 99 -4.01 -9.47 8.28
CA ALA A 99 -3.77 -8.11 7.87
C ALA A 99 -4.99 -7.49 7.18
N ASP A 100 -5.38 -6.32 7.63
CA ASP A 100 -6.36 -5.46 6.98
C ASP A 100 -5.67 -4.41 6.10
N GLU A 101 -4.46 -3.95 6.51
CA GLU A 101 -3.63 -3.01 5.77
C GLU A 101 -2.14 -3.40 5.87
N VAL A 102 -1.43 -3.29 4.75
CA VAL A 102 0.02 -3.53 4.66
C VAL A 102 0.64 -2.45 3.80
N GLY A 103 1.75 -1.89 4.24
CA GLY A 103 2.50 -0.91 3.47
C GLY A 103 3.99 -0.87 3.82
N PRO A 104 4.84 -0.39 2.91
CA PRO A 104 6.25 -0.18 3.20
C PRO A 104 6.42 0.96 4.22
N SER A 105 7.37 0.81 5.13
CA SER A 105 7.77 1.87 6.03
C SER A 105 8.76 2.81 5.34
N LEU A 106 8.42 4.08 5.21
CA LEU A 106 9.25 5.09 4.54
C LEU A 106 10.30 5.73 5.47
N ARG A 107 10.50 5.21 6.66
CA ARG A 107 11.44 5.80 7.62
C ARG A 107 12.87 5.86 7.08
N TRP A 108 13.28 4.86 6.29
CA TRP A 108 14.61 4.75 5.71
C TRP A 108 14.58 4.31 4.23
N ALA A 109 13.43 4.46 3.57
CA ALA A 109 13.24 4.07 2.19
C ALA A 109 12.27 5.01 1.49
N THR A 110 12.29 5.02 0.17
CA THR A 110 11.29 5.66 -0.69
C THR A 110 10.48 4.59 -1.39
N ALA A 111 9.23 4.87 -1.74
CA ALA A 111 8.38 3.97 -2.50
C ALA A 111 7.68 4.74 -3.63
N GLN A 112 7.57 4.11 -4.78
CA GLN A 112 6.69 4.55 -5.87
C GLN A 112 5.40 3.75 -5.78
N VAL A 113 4.27 4.44 -5.86
CA VAL A 113 2.95 3.82 -5.73
C VAL A 113 2.24 3.85 -7.07
N GLU A 114 1.95 2.67 -7.61
CA GLU A 114 1.10 2.50 -8.78
C GLU A 114 -0.29 2.06 -8.32
N ARG A 115 -1.32 2.69 -8.89
CA ARG A 115 -2.69 2.29 -8.59
C ARG A 115 -3.05 1.08 -9.42
N THR A 116 -3.36 -0.02 -8.75
CA THR A 116 -4.02 -1.16 -9.40
C THR A 116 -5.48 -0.83 -9.68
N ALA A 117 -5.97 -1.18 -10.88
CA ALA A 117 -7.38 -1.04 -11.18
C ALA A 117 -8.19 -1.85 -10.17
N ARG A 118 -9.18 -1.23 -9.54
CA ARG A 118 -10.14 -1.99 -8.73
C ARG A 118 -10.85 -2.95 -9.66
N THR A 119 -10.64 -4.23 -9.50
CA THR A 119 -11.51 -5.25 -10.07
C THR A 119 -12.83 -5.13 -9.33
N SER A 120 -13.71 -4.27 -9.82
CA SER A 120 -15.09 -4.22 -9.36
C SER A 120 -15.73 -5.51 -9.83
N ASN A 121 -15.66 -6.54 -8.98
CA ASN A 121 -16.51 -7.71 -9.08
C ASN A 121 -17.89 -7.32 -8.50
N ASP A 122 -18.41 -6.19 -8.99
CA ASP A 122 -19.80 -5.81 -8.79
C ASP A 122 -20.59 -6.40 -9.96
N GLY A 123 -20.88 -7.67 -9.83
CA GLY A 123 -21.91 -8.34 -10.60
C GLY A 123 -23.26 -7.86 -10.08
N GLY A 124 -23.78 -6.80 -10.63
CA GLY A 124 -25.06 -6.29 -10.17
C GLY A 124 -25.72 -5.35 -11.16
N GLY A 125 -26.60 -5.94 -11.97
CA GLY A 125 -27.88 -5.31 -12.31
C GLY A 125 -27.85 -4.13 -13.25
N GLY A 126 -28.01 -4.41 -14.53
CA GLY A 126 -28.59 -3.47 -15.48
C GLY A 126 -29.90 -2.88 -14.97
N CYS A 127 -29.92 -1.59 -14.74
CA CYS A 127 -31.14 -0.81 -14.80
C CYS A 127 -31.09 0.02 -16.06
N GLY A 128 -31.62 -0.56 -17.13
CA GLY A 128 -32.10 0.18 -18.26
C GLY A 128 -33.24 1.08 -17.81
N SER A 129 -33.03 2.38 -17.86
CA SER A 129 -34.10 3.33 -17.88
C SER A 129 -33.93 4.17 -19.14
N GLY A 130 -34.56 3.68 -20.20
CA GLY A 130 -34.90 4.47 -21.33
C GLY A 130 -35.87 5.56 -20.89
N PHE A 131 -35.52 6.79 -21.12
CA PHE A 131 -36.46 7.88 -21.21
C PHE A 131 -36.25 8.57 -22.56
N GLY A 132 -37.11 8.19 -23.52
CA GLY A 132 -37.38 8.94 -24.71
C GLY A 132 -38.20 10.16 -24.36
N GLY A 133 -37.92 11.27 -25.01
CA GLY A 133 -38.71 12.48 -24.88
C GLY A 133 -38.11 13.54 -25.76
N GLY A 134 -38.70 13.73 -26.97
CA GLY A 134 -38.34 14.71 -27.93
C GLY A 134 -38.66 16.15 -27.50
N GLY A 135 -38.06 17.10 -28.16
CA GLY A 135 -38.33 18.51 -28.02
C GLY A 135 -37.44 19.31 -28.94
N SER A 136 -37.94 19.58 -30.13
CA SER A 136 -37.46 20.54 -31.10
C SER A 136 -37.33 21.94 -30.54
N GLY A 137 -36.31 22.72 -30.97
CA GLY A 137 -36.22 24.14 -30.72
C GLY A 137 -34.91 24.71 -31.27
N GLY A 138 -34.89 25.04 -32.54
CA GLY A 138 -33.81 25.76 -33.17
C GLY A 138 -33.82 27.24 -32.78
N PHE A 139 -32.62 27.83 -32.66
CA PHE A 139 -32.38 29.24 -32.88
C PHE A 139 -31.00 29.42 -33.49
N ASP A 140 -31.06 29.82 -34.76
CA ASP A 140 -30.05 30.39 -35.62
C ASP A 140 -29.61 31.77 -35.12
N ARG A 141 -28.36 32.10 -35.25
CA ARG A 141 -27.68 33.38 -35.44
C ARG A 141 -26.27 33.28 -34.87
N GLY A 142 -25.22 33.31 -35.63
CA GLY A 142 -24.86 34.33 -36.63
C GLY A 142 -23.83 35.27 -36.01
N GLY A 143 -22.58 35.25 -36.51
CA GLY A 143 -21.74 36.43 -36.30
C GLY A 143 -20.25 36.15 -36.01
N SER A 144 -19.48 36.06 -37.09
CA SER A 144 -18.24 36.80 -37.33
C SER A 144 -17.02 36.62 -36.42
N ALA A 145 -15.97 36.11 -37.03
CA ALA A 145 -14.57 36.49 -36.72
C ALA A 145 -14.29 37.92 -37.21
N PRO A 146 -13.25 38.57 -36.74
CA PRO A 146 -11.93 38.54 -37.37
C PRO A 146 -10.73 38.60 -36.41
N SER A 147 -9.61 37.89 -36.74
CA SER A 147 -8.42 38.45 -37.39
C SER A 147 -7.63 39.51 -36.60
N GLY A 148 -6.39 39.20 -36.33
CA GLY A 148 -5.30 40.10 -35.93
C GLY A 148 -4.39 39.44 -34.92
N GLY A 149 -3.22 38.97 -35.14
CA GLY A 149 -2.04 39.51 -35.83
C GLY A 149 -1.17 40.24 -34.84
N ASN A 150 -0.05 39.66 -34.35
CA ASN A 150 1.29 40.27 -34.42
C ASN A 150 2.31 39.55 -33.50
N ARG A 151 3.33 39.05 -34.04
CA ARG A 151 4.79 39.22 -33.97
C ARG A 151 5.41 39.79 -32.67
N GLY A 152 6.52 39.17 -32.32
CA GLY A 152 7.65 39.72 -31.60
C GLY A 152 7.98 38.86 -30.37
N GLY A 153 9.02 38.08 -30.27
CA GLY A 153 10.42 38.44 -30.51
C GLY A 153 11.08 38.72 -29.16
N GLY A 154 12.01 37.85 -28.68
CA GLY A 154 12.85 38.19 -27.57
C GLY A 154 13.15 37.05 -26.60
N ALA A 155 14.13 36.24 -26.90
CA ALA A 155 15.06 35.79 -25.85
C ALA A 155 16.09 36.91 -25.68
N PRO A 156 16.70 37.12 -24.54
CA PRO A 156 17.77 36.26 -24.04
C PRO A 156 18.00 36.23 -22.52
N SER A 157 18.90 35.30 -22.15
CA SER A 157 19.92 35.37 -21.12
C SER A 157 19.57 35.28 -19.63
N GLY A 158 20.09 34.23 -19.02
CA GLY A 158 21.07 34.36 -17.95
C GLY A 158 20.50 34.78 -16.60
N GLY A 159 20.38 33.83 -15.73
CA GLY A 159 20.15 34.08 -14.32
C GLY A 159 20.66 32.91 -13.49
N ALA A 160 21.73 33.13 -12.83
CA ALA A 160 22.50 32.23 -11.98
C ALA A 160 21.65 31.43 -10.98
N ALA A 161 22.07 30.19 -10.79
CA ALA A 161 21.63 29.37 -9.66
C ALA A 161 22.03 30.04 -8.33
N PRO A 162 21.15 30.03 -7.32
CA PRO A 162 21.57 30.37 -5.99
C PRO A 162 22.38 29.23 -5.37
N GLU A 163 23.56 29.54 -4.97
CA GLU A 163 24.45 28.73 -4.13
C GLU A 163 23.74 28.37 -2.83
N SER A 164 23.76 27.08 -2.48
CA SER A 164 23.31 26.55 -1.21
C SER A 164 24.31 26.92 -0.12
N PRO A 165 23.88 27.53 0.98
CA PRO A 165 24.75 27.76 2.13
C PRO A 165 24.55 26.66 3.18
N TYR A 166 24.92 25.44 2.87
CA TYR A 166 25.11 24.41 3.89
C TYR A 166 26.46 23.76 3.66
N GLY A 167 27.40 24.16 4.52
CA GLY A 167 28.72 23.62 4.64
C GLY A 167 28.71 22.15 5.05
N ASP A 168 29.71 21.46 4.54
CA ASP A 168 30.18 20.17 4.99
C ASP A 168 30.41 20.15 6.49
N GLU A 169 29.60 19.43 7.22
CA GLU A 169 29.98 18.90 8.53
C GLU A 169 29.75 17.39 8.47
N GLU A 170 30.84 16.66 8.34
CA GLU A 170 30.89 15.23 8.59
C GLU A 170 30.67 14.99 10.10
N PRO A 171 29.68 14.21 10.51
CA PRO A 171 29.65 13.66 11.87
C PRO A 171 30.33 12.30 11.89
N PHE A 172 31.23 12.16 12.81
CA PHE A 172 31.93 10.98 13.28
C PHE A 172 30.96 9.82 13.62
#